data_4bfad57c8ca06fe99f9f08061f4f1a43
#
_entry.id   4bfad57c8ca06fe99f9f08061f4f1a43
#
_cell.length_a   1.000
_cell.length_b   1.000
_cell.length_c   1.000
_cell.angle_alpha   90.00
_cell.angle_beta   90.00
_cell.angle_gamma   90.00
#
_symmetry.space_group_name_H-M   'P 1'
#
loop_
_entity.id
_entity.type
_entity.pdbx_description
1 polymer ?
#
loop_
_entity_poly.entity_id
_entity_poly.type
_entity_poly.pdbx_seq_one_letter_code
_entity_poly.pdbx_strand_id
1 'polypeptide(L)'
;MMTLCIRYRFNPDRLGDIRDYFETEQQVIERSGGKIAGYFLPTDFAGPTEQAIGLIDIPSMAAYEEYRKRLADDPEHKANVARLEQSGANVAMDRWFIRRVEARR
;
A
#
# COMPACT_ATOMS: atom_id res chain seq x y z
N MET A 1 -10.26 2.56 15.60
CA MET A 1 -9.18 2.37 14.62
C MET A 1 -9.76 1.93 13.29
N MET A 2 -9.27 2.52 12.21
CA MET A 2 -9.66 2.17 10.86
C MET A 2 -8.49 1.49 10.17
N THR A 3 -8.78 0.66 9.18
CA THR A 3 -7.75 0.09 8.32
C THR A 3 -7.93 0.64 6.91
N LEU A 4 -6.92 1.32 6.40
CA LEU A 4 -6.88 1.73 5.01
C LEU A 4 -6.52 0.50 4.17
N CYS A 5 -7.40 0.16 3.23
CA CYS A 5 -7.16 -0.91 2.28
C CYS A 5 -6.84 -0.30 0.93
N ILE A 6 -5.70 -0.66 0.36
CA ILE A 6 -5.28 -0.21 -0.96
C ILE A 6 -5.22 -1.43 -1.86
N ARG A 7 -5.99 -1.41 -2.94
CA ARG A 7 -5.86 -2.42 -3.99
C ARG A 7 -5.05 -1.82 -5.13
N TYR A 8 -4.00 -2.54 -5.52
CA TYR A 8 -3.13 -2.19 -6.63
C TYR A 8 -3.43 -3.13 -7.78
N ARG A 9 -3.76 -2.58 -8.93
CA ARG A 9 -3.86 -3.36 -10.18
C ARG A 9 -2.69 -2.97 -11.06
N PHE A 10 -2.03 -3.94 -11.65
CA PHE A 10 -0.78 -3.70 -12.35
C PHE A 10 -0.54 -4.73 -13.44
N ASN A 11 0.45 -4.44 -14.30
CA ASN A 11 0.91 -5.37 -15.32
C ASN A 11 1.59 -6.57 -14.64
N PRO A 12 1.04 -7.80 -14.76
CA PRO A 12 1.58 -8.98 -14.07
C PRO A 12 3.01 -9.32 -14.46
N ASP A 13 3.48 -8.90 -15.65
CA ASP A 13 4.86 -9.09 -16.08
C ASP A 13 5.84 -8.22 -15.27
N ARG A 14 5.34 -7.31 -14.47
CA ARG A 14 6.12 -6.39 -13.65
C ARG A 14 5.97 -6.63 -12.14
N LEU A 15 5.71 -7.88 -11.76
CA LEU A 15 5.54 -8.23 -10.34
C LEU A 15 6.76 -7.86 -9.49
N GLY A 16 7.97 -8.03 -10.04
CA GLY A 16 9.20 -7.66 -9.32
C GLY A 16 9.28 -6.18 -8.99
N ASP A 17 8.79 -5.32 -9.89
CA ASP A 17 8.76 -3.87 -9.65
C ASP A 17 7.76 -3.50 -8.54
N ILE A 18 6.64 -4.22 -8.47
CA ILE A 18 5.65 -4.04 -7.39
C ILE A 18 6.25 -4.48 -6.06
N ARG A 19 6.96 -5.62 -6.02
CA ARG A 19 7.64 -6.09 -4.82
C ARG A 19 8.65 -5.06 -4.31
N ASP A 20 9.48 -4.54 -5.20
CA ASP A 20 10.49 -3.53 -4.85
C ASP A 20 9.83 -2.27 -4.28
N TYR A 21 8.73 -1.83 -4.90
CA TYR A 21 7.96 -0.70 -4.42
C TYR A 21 7.42 -0.96 -3.01
N PHE A 22 6.85 -2.13 -2.75
CA PHE A 22 6.31 -2.48 -1.44
C PHE A 22 7.37 -2.55 -0.36
N GLU A 23 8.54 -3.11 -0.68
CA GLU A 23 9.64 -3.21 0.28
C GLU A 23 10.10 -1.84 0.77
N THR A 24 10.23 -0.87 -0.12
CA THR A 24 10.61 0.49 0.24
C THR A 24 9.46 1.24 0.89
N GLU A 25 8.26 1.15 0.32
CA GLU A 25 7.12 1.96 0.74
C GLU A 25 6.68 1.65 2.17
N GLN A 26 6.79 0.41 2.63
CA GLN A 26 6.41 0.05 3.99
C GLN A 26 7.19 0.83 5.05
N GLN A 27 8.48 1.03 4.83
CA GLN A 27 9.31 1.83 5.74
C GLN A 27 8.89 3.30 5.73
N VAL A 28 8.60 3.83 4.55
CA VAL A 28 8.15 5.21 4.37
C VAL A 28 6.81 5.43 5.06
N ILE A 29 5.89 4.49 4.90
CA ILE A 29 4.56 4.56 5.51
C ILE A 29 4.66 4.58 7.03
N GLU A 30 5.50 3.72 7.61
CA GLU A 30 5.65 3.64 9.07
C GLU A 30 6.19 4.93 9.67
N ARG A 31 7.22 5.51 9.07
CA ARG A 31 7.76 6.78 9.59
C ARG A 31 6.84 7.97 9.32
N SER A 32 5.87 7.82 8.41
CA SER A 32 4.87 8.85 8.14
C SER A 32 3.67 8.77 9.08
N GLY A 33 3.59 7.73 9.92
CA GLY A 33 2.55 7.58 10.92
C GLY A 33 1.54 6.47 10.67
N GLY A 34 1.68 5.71 9.59
CA GLY A 34 0.85 4.55 9.34
C GLY A 34 1.42 3.31 10.02
N LYS A 35 0.57 2.44 10.49
CA LYS A 35 0.98 1.15 11.05
C LYS A 35 0.68 0.06 10.04
N ILE A 36 1.71 -0.59 9.52
CA ILE A 36 1.54 -1.64 8.53
C ILE A 36 0.86 -2.86 9.15
N ALA A 37 -0.32 -3.21 8.64
CA ALA A 37 -0.96 -4.49 8.96
C ALA A 37 -0.47 -5.58 8.01
N GLY A 38 -0.21 -5.24 6.75
CA GLY A 38 0.43 -6.16 5.81
C GLY A 38 0.35 -5.66 4.37
N TYR A 39 1.33 -6.09 3.57
CA TYR A 39 1.32 -5.93 2.12
C TYR A 39 1.40 -7.31 1.49
N PHE A 40 0.56 -7.55 0.50
CA PHE A 40 0.36 -8.88 -0.05
C PHE A 40 0.44 -8.86 -1.58
N LEU A 41 1.22 -9.77 -2.11
CA LEU A 41 1.34 -10.00 -3.56
C LEU A 41 0.42 -11.16 -3.98
N PRO A 42 -0.01 -11.20 -5.25
CA PRO A 42 -0.74 -12.36 -5.75
C PRO A 42 0.16 -13.59 -5.82
N THR A 43 -0.47 -14.76 -5.85
CA THR A 43 0.23 -16.03 -6.01
C THR A 43 -0.19 -16.69 -7.32
N ASP A 44 0.57 -17.72 -7.73
CA ASP A 44 0.25 -18.49 -8.93
C ASP A 44 -0.83 -19.55 -8.68
N PHE A 45 -1.23 -19.73 -7.41
CA PHE A 45 -2.10 -20.86 -7.05
C PHE A 45 -3.58 -20.58 -7.30
N ALA A 46 -4.01 -19.36 -7.03
CA ALA A 46 -5.43 -18.98 -7.15
C ALA A 46 -5.59 -17.48 -7.16
N GLY A 47 -6.67 -17.02 -7.78
CA GLY A 47 -7.03 -15.62 -7.83
C GLY A 47 -6.33 -14.84 -8.94
N PRO A 48 -6.61 -13.53 -9.01
CA PRO A 48 -6.01 -12.66 -10.03
C PRO A 48 -4.51 -12.50 -9.82
N THR A 49 -3.76 -12.52 -10.91
CA THR A 49 -2.31 -12.35 -10.89
C THR A 49 -1.87 -10.88 -11.02
N GLU A 50 -2.81 -9.99 -11.28
CA GLU A 50 -2.57 -8.57 -11.52
C GLU A 50 -3.04 -7.67 -10.37
N GLN A 51 -3.35 -8.24 -9.19
CA GLN A 51 -3.82 -7.47 -8.03
C GLN A 51 -2.99 -7.76 -6.79
N ALA A 52 -2.66 -6.69 -6.06
CA ALA A 52 -1.98 -6.76 -4.77
C ALA A 52 -2.73 -5.90 -3.77
N ILE A 53 -2.50 -6.10 -2.48
CA ILE A 53 -3.24 -5.41 -1.43
C ILE A 53 -2.27 -4.90 -0.37
N GLY A 54 -2.48 -3.64 0.05
CA GLY A 54 -1.83 -3.07 1.23
C GLY A 54 -2.86 -2.74 2.30
N LEU A 55 -2.56 -3.08 3.54
CA LEU A 55 -3.40 -2.79 4.69
C LEU A 55 -2.62 -1.97 5.71
N ILE A 56 -3.16 -0.81 6.07
CA ILE A 56 -2.50 0.14 6.96
C ILE A 56 -3.48 0.56 8.05
N ASP A 57 -3.14 0.32 9.31
CA ASP A 57 -3.96 0.73 10.43
C ASP A 57 -3.72 2.21 10.76
N ILE A 58 -4.81 2.94 10.91
CA ILE A 58 -4.80 4.39 11.16
C ILE A 58 -5.80 4.68 12.29
N PRO A 59 -5.39 5.44 13.34
CA PRO A 59 -6.25 5.63 14.51
C PRO A 59 -7.51 6.44 14.25
N SER A 60 -7.44 7.45 13.35
CA SER A 60 -8.54 8.38 13.12
C SER A 60 -8.39 9.09 11.77
N MET A 61 -9.43 9.79 11.33
CA MET A 61 -9.34 10.60 10.11
C MET A 61 -8.34 11.74 10.24
N ALA A 62 -8.25 12.35 11.42
CA ALA A 62 -7.25 13.40 11.65
C ALA A 62 -5.82 12.85 11.51
N ALA A 63 -5.57 11.66 12.04
CA ALA A 63 -4.28 10.98 11.88
C ALA A 63 -4.01 10.63 10.42
N TYR A 64 -5.04 10.24 9.67
CA TYR A 64 -4.91 9.95 8.25
C TYR A 64 -4.50 11.20 7.45
N GLU A 65 -5.12 12.33 7.72
CA GLU A 65 -4.78 13.60 7.05
C GLU A 65 -3.33 13.97 7.30
N GLU A 66 -2.86 13.84 8.54
CA GLU A 66 -1.49 14.12 8.91
C GLU A 66 -0.53 13.15 8.24
N TYR A 67 -0.86 11.87 8.24
CA TYR A 67 -0.10 10.83 7.55
C TYR A 67 0.06 11.15 6.05
N ARG A 68 -1.02 11.56 5.39
CA ARG A 68 -1.00 11.91 3.97
C ARG A 68 -0.06 13.07 3.68
N LYS A 69 -0.05 14.08 4.55
CA LYS A 69 0.85 15.23 4.40
C LYS A 69 2.32 14.81 4.53
N ARG A 70 2.64 14.02 5.54
CA ARG A 70 4.00 13.54 5.75
C ARG A 70 4.48 12.67 4.61
N LEU A 71 3.62 11.78 4.14
CA LEU A 71 3.93 10.90 3.03
C LEU A 71 4.23 11.70 1.76
N ALA A 72 3.40 12.70 1.45
CA ALA A 72 3.57 13.52 0.25
C ALA A 72 4.88 14.29 0.25
N ASP A 73 5.39 14.66 1.43
CA ASP A 73 6.64 15.42 1.56
C ASP A 73 7.88 14.54 1.65
N ASP A 74 7.73 13.24 1.82
CA ASP A 74 8.85 12.31 2.00
C ASP A 74 9.59 12.10 0.68
N PRO A 75 10.89 12.45 0.60
CA PRO A 75 11.64 12.33 -0.66
C PRO A 75 11.83 10.89 -1.10
N GLU A 76 11.92 9.93 -0.19
CA GLU A 76 12.02 8.52 -0.55
C GLU A 76 10.71 7.99 -1.14
N HIS A 77 9.57 8.45 -0.60
CA HIS A 77 8.27 8.15 -1.19
C HIS A 77 8.19 8.64 -2.63
N LYS A 78 8.57 9.90 -2.86
CA LYS A 78 8.54 10.50 -4.21
C LYS A 78 9.43 9.72 -5.18
N ALA A 79 10.64 9.36 -4.75
CA ALA A 79 11.57 8.58 -5.57
C ALA A 79 11.02 7.17 -5.86
N ASN A 80 10.41 6.54 -4.87
CA ASN A 80 9.85 5.20 -4.99
C ASN A 80 8.68 5.19 -6.00
N VAL A 81 7.79 6.17 -5.89
CA VAL A 81 6.67 6.34 -6.82
C VAL A 81 7.18 6.59 -8.25
N ALA A 82 8.19 7.45 -8.39
CA ALA A 82 8.77 7.75 -9.69
C ALA A 82 9.36 6.50 -10.36
N ARG A 83 10.07 5.67 -9.60
CA ARG A 83 10.61 4.40 -10.12
C ARG A 83 9.50 3.48 -10.60
N LEU A 84 8.43 3.37 -9.81
CA LEU A 84 7.29 2.53 -10.17
C LEU A 84 6.60 3.03 -11.44
N GLU A 85 6.40 4.33 -11.56
CA GLU A 85 5.80 4.94 -12.76
C GLU A 85 6.63 4.68 -14.01
N GLN A 86 7.94 4.66 -13.88
CA GLN A 86 8.86 4.43 -15.01
C GLN A 86 9.04 2.96 -15.34
N SER A 87 8.61 2.05 -14.47
CA SER A 87 8.86 0.62 -14.61
C SER A 87 8.03 -0.07 -15.69
N GLY A 88 6.93 0.52 -16.12
CA GLY A 88 5.98 -0.12 -17.02
C GLY A 88 4.94 -0.98 -16.29
N ALA A 89 4.89 -0.90 -14.97
CA ALA A 89 3.91 -1.65 -14.18
C ALA A 89 2.48 -1.14 -14.38
N ASN A 90 2.30 0.12 -14.79
CA ASN A 90 1.00 0.72 -15.10
C ASN A 90 0.00 0.55 -13.96
N VAL A 91 0.39 1.02 -12.77
CA VAL A 91 -0.39 0.78 -11.55
C VAL A 91 -1.62 1.67 -11.48
N ALA A 92 -2.75 1.04 -11.18
CA ALA A 92 -3.99 1.71 -10.79
C ALA A 92 -4.30 1.35 -9.34
N MET A 93 -4.70 2.33 -8.54
CA MET A 93 -4.96 2.13 -7.12
C MET A 93 -6.39 2.49 -6.77
N ASP A 94 -7.02 1.65 -5.95
CA ASP A 94 -8.28 1.96 -5.28
C ASP A 94 -8.02 1.96 -3.78
N ARG A 95 -8.58 2.95 -3.07
CA ARG A 95 -8.43 3.10 -1.63
C ARG A 95 -9.78 3.19 -0.97
N TRP A 96 -9.93 2.48 0.16
CA TRP A 96 -11.13 2.61 1.00
C TRP A 96 -10.78 2.23 2.43
N PHE A 97 -11.64 2.65 3.36
CA PHE A 97 -11.48 2.31 4.76
C PHE A 97 -12.36 1.12 5.11
N ILE A 98 -11.80 0.21 5.89
CA ILE A 98 -12.50 -0.96 6.41
C ILE A 98 -12.30 -1.01 7.92
N ARG A 99 -13.13 -1.80 8.59
CA ARG A 99 -13.06 -1.98 10.04
C ARG A 99 -12.83 -3.46 10.35
N ARG A 100 -11.85 -3.70 11.23
CA ARG A 100 -11.60 -5.06 11.68
C ARG A 100 -12.74 -5.54 12.57
N VAL A 101 -13.17 -6.78 12.35
CA VAL A 101 -14.12 -7.45 13.23
C VAL A 101 -13.33 -8.38 14.13
N GLU A 102 -13.42 -8.15 15.43
CA GLU A 102 -12.72 -9.00 16.40
C GLU A 102 -13.46 -10.32 16.60
N ALA A 103 -12.71 -11.38 16.86
CA ALA A 103 -13.29 -12.68 17.14
C ALA A 103 -14.03 -12.63 18.47
N ARG A 104 -15.17 -13.33 18.54
CA ARG A 104 -15.91 -13.47 19.79
C ARG A 104 -15.14 -14.43 20.72
N ARG A 105 -15.08 -14.08 21.98
CA ARG A 105 -14.41 -14.88 23.01
C ARG A 105 -15.40 -15.65 23.86
#